data_2bc7a090bf8489a00ef02de4fe3a4c21
#
_entry.id   2bc7a090bf8489a00ef02de4fe3a4c21
#
_cell.length_a   1.000
_cell.length_b   1.000
_cell.length_c   1.000
_cell.angle_alpha   90.00
_cell.angle_beta   90.00
_cell.angle_gamma   90.00
#
_symmetry.space_group_name_H-M   'P 1'
#
loop_
_entity.id
_entity.type
_entity.pdbx_description
1 polymer ?
#
loop_
_entity_poly.entity_id
_entity_poly.type
_entity_poly.pdbx_seq_one_letter_code
_entity_poly.pdbx_strand_id
1 'polypeptide(L)'
;MDPNRRNILATGAVVTAAATAPRVFAQPAAQGAFSFYEKGGVRIRYQEVGSGFPLLATPGGGLNSKMSNWQNAVINAMEVFKNDFRVITMDQRNATGGESTGPIPVDDPWGAFADDQLGLLDHLGVRQFFFFGNCIGGSFALKLMERAPDRIVAGVLSQPIGHRPENPEVMYNSGRDGWGKELRGRRPDVSQETIDRYLHNLYLVRPDFVYSVSREFVRNCQTPMLVLPDDTAAHAYQTAIDVASLAPNAEISVYPWKDPPDLKARTINRVRNFLKAHLPATAAR
;
A
#
# COMPACT_ATOMS: atom_id res chain seq x y z
N MET A 1 62.34 -58.40 -14.30
CA MET A 1 61.41 -58.76 -15.39
C MET A 1 60.03 -58.40 -14.87
N ASP A 2 59.62 -57.55 -15.45
CA ASP A 2 58.54 -56.89 -16.07
C ASP A 2 57.71 -55.93 -15.20
N PRO A 3 57.49 -54.80 -15.76
CA PRO A 3 57.04 -53.62 -15.08
C PRO A 3 55.57 -53.32 -15.33
N ASN A 4 55.07 -52.28 -14.77
CA ASN A 4 53.85 -51.54 -15.06
C ASN A 4 52.49 -52.10 -14.58
N ARG A 5 52.08 -51.62 -13.43
CA ARG A 5 50.68 -51.37 -13.17
C ARG A 5 50.47 -49.89 -12.87
N ARG A 6 49.93 -49.18 -13.85
CA ARG A 6 49.42 -47.83 -13.67
C ARG A 6 48.04 -47.92 -13.01
N ASN A 7 47.93 -47.40 -11.81
CA ASN A 7 46.64 -47.16 -11.15
C ASN A 7 46.04 -45.91 -11.74
N ILE A 8 44.92 -46.04 -12.44
CA ILE A 8 44.06 -44.93 -12.84
C ILE A 8 43.06 -44.72 -11.71
N LEU A 9 43.21 -43.60 -10.98
CA LEU A 9 42.24 -43.10 -10.05
C LEU A 9 41.14 -42.38 -10.89
N ALA A 10 39.96 -42.98 -10.96
CA ALA A 10 38.78 -42.36 -11.51
C ALA A 10 38.17 -41.43 -10.43
N THR A 11 38.36 -40.15 -10.57
CA THR A 11 37.63 -39.10 -9.79
C THR A 11 36.22 -39.00 -10.32
N GLY A 12 35.26 -39.60 -9.62
CA GLY A 12 33.85 -39.44 -9.87
C GLY A 12 33.37 -38.03 -9.42
N ALA A 13 33.08 -37.16 -10.35
CA ALA A 13 32.40 -35.90 -10.06
C ALA A 13 30.92 -36.18 -9.76
N VAL A 14 30.53 -35.99 -8.50
CA VAL A 14 29.12 -36.01 -8.12
C VAL A 14 28.49 -34.69 -8.53
N VAL A 15 27.72 -34.68 -9.62
CA VAL A 15 26.90 -33.56 -10.04
C VAL A 15 25.61 -33.61 -9.20
N THR A 16 25.53 -32.81 -8.15
CA THR A 16 24.27 -32.55 -7.43
C THR A 16 23.38 -31.66 -8.30
N ALA A 17 22.43 -32.28 -8.99
CA ALA A 17 21.34 -31.55 -9.65
C ALA A 17 20.43 -30.94 -8.58
N ALA A 18 20.55 -29.65 -8.36
CA ALA A 18 19.55 -28.92 -7.57
C ALA A 18 18.24 -28.88 -8.36
N ALA A 19 17.26 -29.67 -7.93
CA ALA A 19 15.92 -29.63 -8.47
C ALA A 19 15.28 -28.26 -8.11
N THR A 20 15.23 -27.35 -9.05
CA THR A 20 14.42 -26.13 -8.94
C THR A 20 12.95 -26.56 -9.03
N ALA A 21 12.26 -26.56 -7.88
CA ALA A 21 10.80 -26.73 -7.88
C ALA A 21 10.16 -25.66 -8.77
N PRO A 22 9.19 -26.04 -9.63
CA PRO A 22 8.50 -25.06 -10.44
C PRO A 22 7.78 -24.06 -9.54
N ARG A 23 8.08 -22.75 -9.70
CA ARG A 23 7.31 -21.69 -9.06
C ARG A 23 5.92 -21.75 -9.68
N VAL A 24 4.94 -22.23 -8.93
CA VAL A 24 3.52 -22.12 -9.28
C VAL A 24 3.17 -20.64 -9.14
N PHE A 25 3.18 -19.93 -10.26
CA PHE A 25 2.57 -18.59 -10.30
C PHE A 25 1.06 -18.79 -10.12
N ALA A 26 0.48 -18.10 -9.13
CA ALA A 26 -0.97 -18.07 -9.00
C ALA A 26 -1.58 -17.61 -10.33
N GLN A 27 -2.55 -18.37 -10.84
CA GLN A 27 -3.27 -17.94 -12.04
C GLN A 27 -3.94 -16.59 -11.75
N PRO A 28 -3.88 -15.62 -12.68
CA PRO A 28 -4.61 -14.38 -12.52
C PRO A 28 -6.08 -14.67 -12.22
N ALA A 29 -6.62 -14.07 -11.17
CA ALA A 29 -8.05 -14.16 -10.89
C ALA A 29 -8.84 -13.66 -12.12
N ALA A 30 -10.00 -14.24 -12.38
CA ALA A 30 -10.88 -13.72 -13.42
C ALA A 30 -11.15 -12.23 -13.15
N GLN A 31 -11.03 -11.38 -14.18
CA GLN A 31 -11.18 -9.92 -14.03
C GLN A 31 -12.46 -9.59 -13.26
N GLY A 32 -12.31 -8.84 -12.16
CA GLY A 32 -13.43 -8.45 -11.31
C GLY A 32 -13.84 -9.45 -10.22
N ALA A 33 -13.31 -10.68 -10.20
CA ALA A 33 -13.55 -11.63 -9.13
C ALA A 33 -12.73 -11.28 -7.87
N PHE A 34 -13.30 -11.57 -6.70
CA PHE A 34 -12.59 -11.47 -5.44
C PHE A 34 -11.74 -12.72 -5.21
N SER A 35 -10.55 -12.51 -4.69
CA SER A 35 -9.60 -13.58 -4.32
C SER A 35 -9.01 -13.32 -2.94
N PHE A 36 -8.28 -14.29 -2.43
CA PHE A 36 -7.65 -14.19 -1.12
C PHE A 36 -6.15 -14.51 -1.21
N TYR A 37 -5.37 -13.71 -0.51
CA TYR A 37 -3.97 -13.98 -0.18
C TYR A 37 -3.89 -14.38 1.29
N GLU A 38 -3.20 -15.46 1.59
CA GLU A 38 -3.07 -15.98 2.95
C GLU A 38 -1.60 -16.26 3.29
N LYS A 39 -1.17 -15.76 4.46
CA LYS A 39 0.19 -16.03 4.99
C LYS A 39 0.23 -15.76 6.49
N GLY A 40 0.78 -16.70 7.27
CA GLY A 40 1.07 -16.49 8.70
C GLY A 40 -0.15 -16.10 9.54
N GLY A 41 -1.34 -16.63 9.27
CA GLY A 41 -2.57 -16.29 9.97
C GLY A 41 -3.24 -14.99 9.50
N VAL A 42 -2.66 -14.32 8.50
CA VAL A 42 -3.27 -13.18 7.82
C VAL A 42 -3.97 -13.66 6.57
N ARG A 43 -5.19 -13.19 6.35
CA ARG A 43 -6.00 -13.45 5.17
C ARG A 43 -6.46 -12.12 4.59
N ILE A 44 -6.04 -11.81 3.38
CA ILE A 44 -6.33 -10.54 2.70
C ILE A 44 -7.23 -10.79 1.49
N ARG A 45 -8.42 -10.21 1.51
CA ARG A 45 -9.30 -10.17 0.35
C ARG A 45 -8.84 -9.08 -0.61
N TYR A 46 -8.72 -9.41 -1.88
CA TYR A 46 -8.31 -8.47 -2.92
C TYR A 46 -9.11 -8.66 -4.21
N GLN A 47 -8.99 -7.69 -5.09
CA GLN A 47 -9.58 -7.68 -6.42
C GLN A 47 -8.62 -7.03 -7.41
N GLU A 48 -8.68 -7.48 -8.66
CA GLU A 48 -7.94 -6.91 -9.77
C GLU A 48 -8.87 -6.54 -10.91
N VAL A 49 -8.60 -5.42 -11.57
CA VAL A 49 -9.27 -5.01 -12.80
C VAL A 49 -8.28 -4.37 -13.76
N GLY A 50 -8.57 -4.45 -15.05
CA GLY A 50 -7.71 -3.90 -16.08
C GLY A 50 -6.48 -4.75 -16.38
N SER A 51 -5.54 -4.17 -17.12
CA SER A 51 -4.29 -4.81 -17.56
C SER A 51 -3.19 -3.77 -17.71
N GLY A 52 -1.95 -4.24 -17.94
CA GLY A 52 -0.79 -3.35 -18.08
C GLY A 52 0.05 -3.26 -16.81
N PHE A 53 0.74 -2.12 -16.62
CA PHE A 53 1.62 -1.94 -15.46
C PHE A 53 0.82 -1.91 -14.15
N PRO A 54 1.27 -2.60 -13.09
CA PRO A 54 0.52 -2.72 -11.85
C PRO A 54 0.36 -1.37 -11.12
N LEU A 55 -0.86 -1.10 -10.64
CA LEU A 55 -1.21 0.00 -9.79
C LEU A 55 -1.88 -0.54 -8.51
N LEU A 56 -1.17 -0.54 -7.39
CA LEU A 56 -1.78 -0.82 -6.10
C LEU A 56 -2.60 0.39 -5.67
N ALA A 57 -3.89 0.21 -5.48
CA ALA A 57 -4.82 1.26 -5.09
C ALA A 57 -5.46 0.96 -3.74
N THR A 58 -5.34 1.89 -2.78
CA THR A 58 -5.93 1.76 -1.44
C THR A 58 -7.01 2.83 -1.23
N PRO A 59 -8.25 2.42 -0.94
CA PRO A 59 -9.33 3.35 -0.66
C PRO A 59 -9.16 4.02 0.70
N GLY A 60 -9.85 5.13 0.91
CA GLY A 60 -9.94 5.77 2.21
C GLY A 60 -10.81 5.00 3.21
N GLY A 61 -10.98 5.58 4.39
CA GLY A 61 -11.80 5.02 5.46
C GLY A 61 -11.03 4.73 6.76
N GLY A 62 -9.82 5.25 6.89
CA GLY A 62 -8.97 4.99 8.04
C GLY A 62 -8.75 3.48 8.21
N LEU A 63 -8.92 2.97 9.43
CA LEU A 63 -8.79 1.54 9.72
C LEU A 63 -9.87 0.66 9.07
N ASN A 64 -10.94 1.28 8.56
CA ASN A 64 -11.98 0.62 7.77
C ASN A 64 -11.75 0.77 6.25
N SER A 65 -10.51 0.99 5.80
CA SER A 65 -10.16 0.98 4.37
C SER A 65 -10.48 -0.39 3.77
N LYS A 66 -11.44 -0.41 2.84
CA LYS A 66 -11.91 -1.63 2.17
C LYS A 66 -12.41 -1.33 0.77
N MET A 67 -12.42 -2.33 -0.10
CA MET A 67 -12.72 -2.18 -1.52
C MET A 67 -14.08 -1.52 -1.80
N SER A 68 -15.10 -1.80 -0.98
CA SER A 68 -16.41 -1.16 -1.14
C SER A 68 -16.38 0.36 -0.95
N ASN A 69 -15.37 0.91 -0.28
CA ASN A 69 -15.26 2.37 -0.11
C ASN A 69 -14.97 3.11 -1.42
N TRP A 70 -14.51 2.40 -2.46
CA TRP A 70 -14.32 2.99 -3.79
C TRP A 70 -15.61 3.58 -4.36
N GLN A 71 -16.77 3.03 -4.02
CA GLN A 71 -18.07 3.50 -4.50
C GLN A 71 -18.34 4.97 -4.13
N ASN A 72 -17.83 5.41 -2.98
CA ASN A 72 -18.00 6.76 -2.46
C ASN A 72 -16.73 7.61 -2.52
N ALA A 73 -15.65 7.09 -3.11
CA ALA A 73 -14.41 7.83 -3.24
C ALA A 73 -14.51 8.96 -4.29
N VAL A 74 -13.88 10.09 -4.03
CA VAL A 74 -13.83 11.21 -4.99
C VAL A 74 -13.24 10.76 -6.32
N ILE A 75 -12.20 9.92 -6.28
CA ILE A 75 -11.63 9.21 -7.42
C ILE A 75 -11.78 7.72 -7.13
N ASN A 76 -12.65 7.04 -7.86
CA ASN A 76 -12.73 5.58 -7.83
C ASN A 76 -11.64 5.01 -8.74
N ALA A 77 -10.52 4.60 -8.14
CA ALA A 77 -9.35 4.13 -8.90
C ALA A 77 -9.65 2.89 -9.75
N MET A 78 -10.54 2.01 -9.28
CA MET A 78 -10.93 0.78 -9.99
C MET A 78 -11.66 1.09 -11.30
N GLU A 79 -12.46 2.16 -11.34
CA GLU A 79 -13.19 2.57 -12.54
C GLU A 79 -12.36 3.49 -13.44
N VAL A 80 -11.63 4.42 -12.82
CA VAL A 80 -10.96 5.51 -13.54
C VAL A 80 -9.69 5.03 -14.24
N PHE A 81 -8.97 4.06 -13.66
CA PHE A 81 -7.65 3.66 -14.15
C PHE A 81 -7.61 2.24 -14.77
N LYS A 82 -8.69 1.47 -14.76
CA LYS A 82 -8.73 0.08 -15.30
C LYS A 82 -8.37 -0.05 -16.78
N ASN A 83 -8.54 1.02 -17.56
CA ASN A 83 -8.18 1.03 -18.99
C ASN A 83 -6.72 1.38 -19.24
N ASP A 84 -5.99 1.83 -18.20
CA ASP A 84 -4.61 2.29 -18.29
C ASP A 84 -3.64 1.36 -17.55
N PHE A 85 -4.11 0.70 -16.48
CA PHE A 85 -3.28 -0.08 -15.55
C PHE A 85 -3.98 -1.36 -15.08
N ARG A 86 -3.19 -2.34 -14.66
CA ARG A 86 -3.67 -3.46 -13.82
C ARG A 86 -3.86 -2.93 -12.41
N VAL A 87 -5.08 -2.53 -12.07
CA VAL A 87 -5.42 -1.98 -10.77
C VAL A 87 -5.67 -3.10 -9.78
N ILE A 88 -4.90 -3.13 -8.70
CA ILE A 88 -4.97 -4.10 -7.61
C ILE A 88 -5.49 -3.35 -6.38
N THR A 89 -6.49 -3.86 -5.71
CA THR A 89 -7.03 -3.28 -4.48
C THR A 89 -7.35 -4.36 -3.47
N MET A 90 -7.40 -4.01 -2.19
CA MET A 90 -7.60 -4.95 -1.10
C MET A 90 -8.41 -4.35 0.04
N ASP A 91 -9.04 -5.20 0.83
CA ASP A 91 -9.53 -4.82 2.14
C ASP A 91 -8.35 -4.80 3.13
N GLN A 92 -8.24 -3.75 3.93
CA GLN A 92 -7.26 -3.70 5.01
C GLN A 92 -7.59 -4.77 6.06
N ARG A 93 -6.56 -5.35 6.67
CA ARG A 93 -6.69 -6.34 7.75
C ARG A 93 -7.64 -5.82 8.83
N ASN A 94 -8.65 -6.63 9.19
CA ASN A 94 -9.65 -6.37 10.21
C ASN A 94 -10.54 -5.12 9.96
N ALA A 95 -10.60 -4.61 8.74
CA ALA A 95 -11.56 -3.55 8.38
C ALA A 95 -13.00 -4.03 8.62
N THR A 96 -13.81 -3.21 9.26
CA THR A 96 -15.22 -3.56 9.52
C THR A 96 -16.01 -3.59 8.22
N GLY A 97 -16.74 -4.68 8.01
CA GLY A 97 -17.49 -4.94 6.78
C GLY A 97 -16.59 -5.27 5.59
N GLY A 98 -15.27 -5.46 5.81
CA GLY A 98 -14.36 -6.15 4.90
C GLY A 98 -14.24 -7.63 5.25
N GLU A 99 -13.53 -8.40 4.42
CA GLU A 99 -13.32 -9.84 4.64
C GLU A 99 -11.86 -10.19 4.92
N SER A 100 -10.99 -9.19 5.05
CA SER A 100 -9.61 -9.40 5.47
C SER A 100 -9.52 -9.56 6.98
N THR A 101 -8.78 -10.58 7.43
CA THR A 101 -8.63 -10.93 8.84
C THR A 101 -7.16 -11.18 9.21
N GLY A 102 -6.87 -11.12 10.50
CA GLY A 102 -5.55 -11.45 11.03
C GLY A 102 -5.37 -11.00 12.47
N PRO A 103 -4.20 -11.27 13.06
CA PRO A 103 -3.85 -10.74 14.37
C PRO A 103 -3.83 -9.21 14.36
N ILE A 104 -4.04 -8.59 15.52
CA ILE A 104 -3.87 -7.14 15.70
C ILE A 104 -2.36 -6.87 15.82
N PRO A 105 -1.74 -6.12 14.91
CA PRO A 105 -0.30 -5.90 14.91
C PRO A 105 0.07 -4.74 15.85
N VAL A 106 0.02 -4.99 17.16
CA VAL A 106 0.17 -3.94 18.19
C VAL A 106 1.52 -3.25 18.12
N ASP A 107 2.61 -3.99 17.91
CA ASP A 107 3.97 -3.47 18.08
C ASP A 107 4.44 -2.60 16.89
N ASP A 108 4.10 -2.97 15.65
CA ASP A 108 4.40 -2.20 14.44
C ASP A 108 3.21 -2.19 13.48
N PRO A 109 2.17 -1.40 13.75
CA PRO A 109 0.97 -1.38 12.91
C PRO A 109 1.24 -0.96 11.46
N TRP A 110 2.05 0.07 11.27
CA TRP A 110 2.37 0.60 9.93
C TRP A 110 3.21 -0.38 9.11
N GLY A 111 4.20 -1.03 9.77
CA GLY A 111 4.99 -2.07 9.11
C GLY A 111 4.14 -3.29 8.73
N ALA A 112 3.23 -3.72 9.60
CA ALA A 112 2.34 -4.84 9.31
C ALA A 112 1.42 -4.58 8.10
N PHE A 113 0.91 -3.36 7.95
CA PHE A 113 0.14 -2.99 6.75
C PHE A 113 0.99 -2.99 5.48
N ALA A 114 2.22 -2.50 5.56
CA ALA A 114 3.15 -2.58 4.44
C ALA A 114 3.47 -4.05 4.08
N ASP A 115 3.68 -4.91 5.07
CA ASP A 115 3.95 -6.33 4.86
C ASP A 115 2.75 -7.07 4.23
N ASP A 116 1.52 -6.72 4.59
CA ASP A 116 0.31 -7.26 3.94
C ASP A 116 0.24 -6.87 2.46
N GLN A 117 0.49 -5.61 2.15
CA GLN A 117 0.45 -5.09 0.79
C GLN A 117 1.57 -5.67 -0.06
N LEU A 118 2.80 -5.71 0.45
CA LEU A 118 3.94 -6.31 -0.24
C LEU A 118 3.77 -7.81 -0.41
N GLY A 119 3.25 -8.50 0.61
CA GLY A 119 2.97 -9.93 0.55
C GLY A 119 1.92 -10.29 -0.50
N LEU A 120 0.85 -9.50 -0.63
CA LEU A 120 -0.12 -9.64 -1.70
C LEU A 120 0.54 -9.44 -3.08
N LEU A 121 1.36 -8.40 -3.24
CA LEU A 121 2.04 -8.14 -4.50
C LEU A 121 3.05 -9.24 -4.87
N ASP A 122 3.74 -9.82 -3.87
CA ASP A 122 4.61 -10.98 -4.08
C ASP A 122 3.83 -12.22 -4.52
N HIS A 123 2.66 -12.46 -3.90
CA HIS A 123 1.73 -13.52 -4.30
C HIS A 123 1.28 -13.38 -5.76
N LEU A 124 1.08 -12.14 -6.22
CA LEU A 124 0.68 -11.81 -7.59
C LEU A 124 1.85 -11.72 -8.57
N GLY A 125 3.09 -11.95 -8.13
CA GLY A 125 4.30 -11.87 -8.95
C GLY A 125 4.66 -10.44 -9.37
N VAL A 126 4.14 -9.43 -8.68
CA VAL A 126 4.37 -8.00 -8.97
C VAL A 126 5.66 -7.54 -8.29
N ARG A 127 6.67 -7.19 -9.07
CA ARG A 127 7.95 -6.69 -8.55
C ARG A 127 7.97 -5.18 -8.37
N GLN A 128 7.50 -4.45 -9.38
CA GLN A 128 7.41 -2.99 -9.38
C GLN A 128 5.98 -2.57 -9.67
N PHE A 129 5.56 -1.48 -9.07
CA PHE A 129 4.20 -1.01 -9.17
C PHE A 129 4.11 0.51 -8.94
N PHE A 130 3.02 1.09 -9.42
CA PHE A 130 2.55 2.40 -9.00
C PHE A 130 1.67 2.28 -7.76
N PHE A 131 1.62 3.34 -6.98
CA PHE A 131 0.73 3.42 -5.84
C PHE A 131 -0.28 4.57 -6.00
N PHE A 132 -1.55 4.31 -5.71
CA PHE A 132 -2.59 5.34 -5.54
C PHE A 132 -3.24 5.18 -4.18
N GLY A 133 -2.99 6.10 -3.27
CA GLY A 133 -3.52 6.06 -1.90
C GLY A 133 -4.47 7.20 -1.60
N ASN A 134 -5.71 6.88 -1.20
CA ASN A 134 -6.68 7.86 -0.74
C ASN A 134 -6.71 7.90 0.79
N CYS A 135 -6.72 9.08 1.41
CA CYS A 135 -6.82 9.25 2.87
C CYS A 135 -5.65 8.55 3.59
N ILE A 136 -5.92 7.51 4.40
CA ILE A 136 -4.89 6.69 5.08
C ILE A 136 -3.90 6.08 4.06
N GLY A 137 -4.31 5.89 2.82
CA GLY A 137 -3.46 5.40 1.75
C GLY A 137 -2.23 6.26 1.48
N GLY A 138 -2.26 7.56 1.81
CA GLY A 138 -1.08 8.42 1.76
C GLY A 138 0.01 7.97 2.74
N SER A 139 -0.38 7.64 3.96
CA SER A 139 0.53 7.10 4.99
C SER A 139 1.04 5.71 4.62
N PHE A 140 0.21 4.86 4.00
CA PHE A 140 0.65 3.56 3.45
C PHE A 140 1.69 3.73 2.34
N ALA A 141 1.46 4.66 1.39
CA ALA A 141 2.39 4.94 0.32
C ALA A 141 3.79 5.24 0.86
N LEU A 142 3.87 6.18 1.80
CA LEU A 142 5.14 6.60 2.40
C LEU A 142 5.80 5.47 3.20
N LYS A 143 5.02 4.66 3.93
CA LYS A 143 5.56 3.49 4.64
C LYS A 143 6.07 2.41 3.69
N LEU A 144 5.40 2.19 2.57
CA LEU A 144 5.87 1.29 1.52
C LEU A 144 7.15 1.78 0.85
N MET A 145 7.25 3.09 0.57
CA MET A 145 8.47 3.72 0.04
C MET A 145 9.65 3.57 1.00
N GLU A 146 9.40 3.64 2.32
CA GLU A 146 10.42 3.37 3.34
C GLU A 146 10.84 1.88 3.37
N ARG A 147 9.86 0.98 3.27
CA ARG A 147 10.04 -0.46 3.44
C ARG A 147 10.62 -1.16 2.20
N ALA A 148 10.26 -0.67 1.03
CA ALA A 148 10.60 -1.28 -0.26
C ALA A 148 10.83 -0.22 -1.36
N PRO A 149 11.85 0.63 -1.23
CA PRO A 149 12.07 1.81 -2.08
C PRO A 149 12.21 1.47 -3.57
N ASP A 150 12.78 0.30 -3.90
CA ASP A 150 13.01 -0.12 -5.28
C ASP A 150 11.76 -0.67 -5.97
N ARG A 151 10.66 -0.83 -5.25
CA ARG A 151 9.43 -1.43 -5.78
C ARG A 151 8.41 -0.40 -6.25
N ILE A 152 8.38 0.77 -5.61
CA ILE A 152 7.40 1.83 -5.96
C ILE A 152 8.02 2.78 -6.97
N VAL A 153 7.53 2.72 -8.20
CA VAL A 153 8.04 3.53 -9.31
C VAL A 153 7.57 4.98 -9.21
N ALA A 154 6.33 5.20 -8.83
CA ALA A 154 5.75 6.50 -8.51
C ALA A 154 4.50 6.33 -7.64
N GLY A 155 4.18 7.35 -6.83
CA GLY A 155 3.04 7.34 -5.93
C GLY A 155 2.14 8.55 -6.06
N VAL A 156 0.82 8.34 -5.89
CA VAL A 156 -0.17 9.42 -5.79
C VAL A 156 -0.77 9.39 -4.40
N LEU A 157 -0.61 10.48 -3.66
CA LEU A 157 -1.15 10.66 -2.32
C LEU A 157 -2.37 11.58 -2.41
N SER A 158 -3.54 10.97 -2.51
CA SER A 158 -4.82 11.69 -2.61
C SER A 158 -5.36 11.97 -1.23
N GLN A 159 -5.44 13.26 -0.87
CA GLN A 159 -5.92 13.73 0.43
C GLN A 159 -5.32 12.93 1.61
N PRO A 160 -3.98 12.95 1.78
CA PRO A 160 -3.35 12.16 2.83
C PRO A 160 -3.83 12.57 4.21
N ILE A 161 -4.01 11.60 5.11
CA ILE A 161 -4.22 11.89 6.53
C ILE A 161 -2.97 12.51 7.12
N GLY A 162 -3.15 13.32 8.17
CA GLY A 162 -2.01 13.87 8.87
C GLY A 162 -2.38 14.48 10.21
N HIS A 163 -1.36 14.73 10.99
CA HIS A 163 -1.48 15.37 12.28
C HIS A 163 -1.99 16.81 12.14
N ARG A 164 -2.95 17.17 12.95
CA ARG A 164 -3.51 18.52 13.05
C ARG A 164 -3.32 19.04 14.47
N PRO A 165 -2.50 20.07 14.69
CA PRO A 165 -2.22 20.58 16.03
C PRO A 165 -3.47 21.01 16.83
N GLU A 166 -4.51 21.51 16.13
CA GLU A 166 -5.77 21.94 16.73
C GLU A 166 -6.65 20.76 17.17
N ASN A 167 -6.41 19.56 16.63
CA ASN A 167 -7.11 18.33 16.98
C ASN A 167 -6.17 17.12 16.87
N PRO A 168 -5.15 17.02 17.74
CA PRO A 168 -4.07 16.04 17.63
C PRO A 168 -4.53 14.58 17.76
N GLU A 169 -5.64 14.34 18.44
CA GLU A 169 -6.17 13.01 18.70
C GLU A 169 -7.28 12.57 17.73
N VAL A 170 -7.57 13.35 16.68
CA VAL A 170 -8.70 13.06 15.77
C VAL A 170 -8.63 11.64 15.18
N MET A 171 -7.46 11.20 14.78
CA MET A 171 -7.29 9.87 14.19
C MET A 171 -7.36 8.76 15.24
N TYR A 172 -6.77 8.98 16.41
CA TYR A 172 -6.86 8.06 17.55
C TYR A 172 -8.32 7.87 18.00
N ASN A 173 -9.04 8.96 18.24
CA ASN A 173 -10.43 8.92 18.70
C ASN A 173 -11.35 8.30 17.64
N SER A 174 -11.19 8.64 16.35
CA SER A 174 -11.92 8.00 15.26
C SER A 174 -11.66 6.50 15.19
N GLY A 175 -10.41 6.08 15.37
CA GLY A 175 -10.04 4.65 15.43
C GLY A 175 -10.66 3.95 16.63
N ARG A 176 -10.64 4.55 17.82
CA ARG A 176 -11.17 3.97 19.06
C ARG A 176 -12.69 3.85 19.03
N ASP A 177 -13.38 4.95 18.73
CA ASP A 177 -14.83 5.06 18.88
C ASP A 177 -15.60 4.46 17.68
N GLY A 178 -14.95 4.37 16.51
CA GLY A 178 -15.45 3.70 15.30
C GLY A 178 -14.93 2.28 15.20
N TRP A 179 -13.80 2.11 14.51
CA TRP A 179 -13.23 0.80 14.19
C TRP A 179 -13.03 -0.11 15.41
N GLY A 180 -12.43 0.41 16.49
CA GLY A 180 -12.12 -0.38 17.68
C GLY A 180 -13.36 -0.92 18.38
N LYS A 181 -14.39 -0.08 18.53
CA LYS A 181 -15.70 -0.48 19.09
C LYS A 181 -16.38 -1.55 18.22
N GLU A 182 -16.39 -1.36 16.91
CA GLU A 182 -16.99 -2.30 15.96
C GLU A 182 -16.22 -3.62 15.90
N LEU A 183 -14.88 -3.57 15.93
CA LEU A 183 -14.03 -4.76 15.95
C LEU A 183 -14.30 -5.62 17.18
N ARG A 184 -14.35 -5.02 18.37
CA ARG A 184 -14.65 -5.74 19.61
C ARG A 184 -16.02 -6.40 19.61
N GLY A 185 -17.01 -5.79 18.97
CA GLY A 185 -18.33 -6.41 18.77
C GLY A 185 -18.26 -7.72 17.97
N ARG A 186 -17.29 -7.84 17.06
CA ARG A 186 -17.08 -9.03 16.23
C ARG A 186 -15.98 -9.97 16.76
N ARG A 187 -15.06 -9.45 17.52
CA ARG A 187 -13.88 -10.11 18.08
C ARG A 187 -13.83 -9.89 19.60
N PRO A 188 -14.71 -10.56 20.39
CA PRO A 188 -14.73 -10.41 21.84
C PRO A 188 -13.44 -10.92 22.51
N ASP A 189 -12.63 -11.70 21.80
CA ASP A 189 -11.28 -12.10 22.19
C ASP A 189 -10.25 -10.96 22.20
N VAL A 190 -10.53 -9.82 21.53
CA VAL A 190 -9.67 -8.65 21.49
C VAL A 190 -10.04 -7.72 22.65
N SER A 191 -9.12 -7.53 23.60
CA SER A 191 -9.34 -6.64 24.74
C SER A 191 -9.33 -5.15 24.35
N GLN A 192 -9.95 -4.30 25.19
CA GLN A 192 -9.84 -2.85 25.00
C GLN A 192 -8.39 -2.37 25.09
N GLU A 193 -7.61 -2.93 26.01
CA GLU A 193 -6.19 -2.62 26.17
C GLU A 193 -5.40 -2.89 24.89
N THR A 194 -5.69 -4.01 24.20
CA THR A 194 -5.08 -4.33 22.90
C THR A 194 -5.41 -3.26 21.84
N ILE A 195 -6.66 -2.81 21.78
CA ILE A 195 -7.09 -1.73 20.89
C ILE A 195 -6.36 -0.42 21.21
N ASP A 196 -6.33 -0.04 22.49
CA ASP A 196 -5.73 1.22 22.91
C ASP A 196 -4.22 1.25 22.65
N ARG A 197 -3.51 0.16 22.92
CA ARG A 197 -2.07 0.02 22.58
C ARG A 197 -1.82 0.08 21.07
N TYR A 198 -2.64 -0.62 20.29
CA TYR A 198 -2.55 -0.61 18.83
C TYR A 198 -2.75 0.81 18.27
N LEU A 199 -3.79 1.52 18.70
CA LEU A 199 -4.07 2.88 18.26
C LEU A 199 -3.03 3.89 18.76
N HIS A 200 -2.51 3.68 19.99
CA HIS A 200 -1.40 4.47 20.51
C HIS A 200 -0.16 4.35 19.61
N ASN A 201 0.23 3.12 19.27
CA ASN A 201 1.39 2.88 18.41
C ASN A 201 1.18 3.36 16.97
N LEU A 202 -0.07 3.42 16.53
CA LEU A 202 -0.42 3.91 15.20
C LEU A 202 -0.37 5.44 15.10
N TYR A 203 -0.89 6.17 16.11
CA TYR A 203 -1.14 7.61 16.00
C TYR A 203 -0.46 8.49 17.06
N LEU A 204 -0.04 7.94 18.20
CA LEU A 204 0.46 8.74 19.33
C LEU A 204 1.96 8.55 19.61
N VAL A 205 2.57 7.47 19.18
CA VAL A 205 4.04 7.29 19.28
C VAL A 205 4.78 8.29 18.40
N ARG A 206 4.23 8.59 17.23
CA ARG A 206 4.71 9.64 16.34
C ARG A 206 3.55 10.55 15.95
N PRO A 207 3.10 11.41 16.87
CA PRO A 207 1.97 12.30 16.63
C PRO A 207 2.43 13.51 15.81
N ASP A 208 2.97 13.25 14.63
CA ASP A 208 3.50 14.27 13.72
C ASP A 208 3.24 13.87 12.28
N PHE A 209 3.05 14.86 11.43
CA PHE A 209 3.09 14.74 10.00
C PHE A 209 2.07 13.69 9.48
N VAL A 210 2.54 12.57 8.91
CA VAL A 210 1.72 11.50 8.32
C VAL A 210 1.61 10.25 9.23
N TYR A 211 2.06 10.30 10.45
CA TYR A 211 2.14 9.23 11.45
C TYR A 211 3.04 8.04 11.10
N SER A 212 3.13 7.63 9.83
CA SER A 212 3.76 6.37 9.41
C SER A 212 5.27 6.47 9.23
N VAL A 213 5.79 7.63 8.85
CA VAL A 213 7.22 7.87 8.57
C VAL A 213 7.67 9.23 9.12
N SER A 214 8.99 9.44 9.23
CA SER A 214 9.56 10.71 9.66
C SER A 214 9.65 11.73 8.52
N ARG A 215 9.73 13.01 8.87
CA ARG A 215 10.05 14.10 7.92
C ARG A 215 11.42 13.91 7.26
N GLU A 216 12.39 13.38 8.01
CA GLU A 216 13.74 13.07 7.51
C GLU A 216 13.68 12.01 6.40
N PHE A 217 12.92 10.93 6.60
CA PHE A 217 12.71 9.95 5.54
C PHE A 217 12.16 10.62 4.28
N VAL A 218 11.13 11.46 4.39
CA VAL A 218 10.50 12.10 3.22
C VAL A 218 11.47 13.04 2.50
N ARG A 219 12.35 13.76 3.21
CA ARG A 219 13.42 14.58 2.58
C ARG A 219 14.39 13.77 1.73
N ASN A 220 14.60 12.51 2.08
CA ASN A 220 15.54 11.62 1.39
C ASN A 220 14.85 10.69 0.37
N CYS A 221 13.52 10.66 0.34
CA CYS A 221 12.74 9.77 -0.53
C CYS A 221 12.81 10.21 -1.99
N GLN A 222 13.42 9.39 -2.83
CA GLN A 222 13.61 9.70 -4.26
C GLN A 222 12.44 9.27 -5.13
N THR A 223 11.47 8.53 -4.59
CA THR A 223 10.30 8.08 -5.36
C THR A 223 9.47 9.29 -5.81
N PRO A 224 9.17 9.43 -7.11
CA PRO A 224 8.29 10.49 -7.60
C PRO A 224 6.91 10.43 -6.96
N MET A 225 6.39 11.57 -6.52
CA MET A 225 5.09 11.66 -5.86
C MET A 225 4.23 12.78 -6.46
N LEU A 226 2.94 12.51 -6.60
CA LEU A 226 1.93 13.54 -6.86
C LEU A 226 0.99 13.63 -5.65
N VAL A 227 0.94 14.79 -5.01
CA VAL A 227 0.11 15.03 -3.82
C VAL A 227 -1.13 15.81 -4.23
N LEU A 228 -2.31 15.30 -3.90
CA LEU A 228 -3.60 15.98 -4.06
C LEU A 228 -4.07 16.43 -2.68
N PRO A 229 -3.99 17.72 -2.35
CA PRO A 229 -4.30 18.20 -1.00
C PRO A 229 -5.80 18.19 -0.69
N ASP A 230 -6.13 18.21 0.59
CA ASP A 230 -7.46 18.43 1.11
C ASP A 230 -7.38 19.21 2.42
N ASP A 231 -8.50 19.74 2.92
CA ASP A 231 -8.58 20.40 4.22
C ASP A 231 -9.85 19.99 4.97
N THR A 232 -9.74 18.91 5.73
CA THR A 232 -10.79 18.38 6.61
C THR A 232 -10.19 18.00 7.96
N ALA A 233 -11.01 17.59 8.91
CA ALA A 233 -10.51 17.15 10.22
C ALA A 233 -9.43 16.06 10.15
N ALA A 234 -9.56 15.12 9.20
CA ALA A 234 -8.58 14.03 9.01
C ALA A 234 -7.47 14.37 8.01
N HIS A 235 -7.71 15.27 7.06
CA HIS A 235 -6.80 15.62 5.97
C HIS A 235 -6.32 17.06 6.17
N ALA A 236 -5.29 17.25 7.00
CA ALA A 236 -4.72 18.57 7.20
C ALA A 236 -4.04 19.06 5.93
N TYR A 237 -4.43 20.24 5.42
CA TYR A 237 -3.82 20.87 4.23
C TYR A 237 -2.30 20.98 4.38
N GLN A 238 -1.85 21.38 5.56
CA GLN A 238 -0.43 21.51 5.87
C GLN A 238 0.33 20.19 5.68
N THR A 239 -0.28 19.05 5.97
CA THR A 239 0.35 17.74 5.73
C THR A 239 0.68 17.53 4.26
N ALA A 240 -0.24 17.86 3.36
CA ALA A 240 0.00 17.77 1.92
C ALA A 240 1.12 18.72 1.45
N ILE A 241 1.12 19.94 1.96
CA ILE A 241 2.19 20.93 1.70
C ILE A 241 3.53 20.42 2.20
N ASP A 242 3.58 19.89 3.41
CA ASP A 242 4.80 19.39 4.03
C ASP A 242 5.40 18.21 3.22
N VAL A 243 4.56 17.25 2.81
CA VAL A 243 5.01 16.14 1.95
C VAL A 243 5.60 16.67 0.65
N ALA A 244 4.87 17.54 -0.03
CA ALA A 244 5.29 18.07 -1.34
C ALA A 244 6.55 18.95 -1.24
N SER A 245 6.73 19.67 -0.13
CA SER A 245 7.89 20.55 0.07
C SER A 245 9.13 19.80 0.55
N LEU A 246 8.96 18.68 1.23
CA LEU A 246 10.07 17.90 1.75
C LEU A 246 10.61 16.91 0.72
N ALA A 247 9.74 16.22 -0.02
CA ALA A 247 10.15 15.20 -0.97
C ALA A 247 10.78 15.82 -2.22
N PRO A 248 12.01 15.41 -2.61
CA PRO A 248 12.77 16.04 -3.71
C PRO A 248 12.07 15.95 -5.08
N ASN A 249 11.28 14.90 -5.30
CA ASN A 249 10.62 14.60 -6.57
C ASN A 249 9.09 14.63 -6.42
N ALA A 250 8.57 15.52 -5.57
CA ALA A 250 7.13 15.65 -5.39
C ALA A 250 6.55 16.81 -6.19
N GLU A 251 5.37 16.58 -6.72
CA GLU A 251 4.47 17.58 -7.30
C GLU A 251 3.23 17.72 -6.41
N ILE A 252 2.65 18.91 -6.37
CA ILE A 252 1.36 19.14 -5.72
C ILE A 252 0.33 19.63 -6.74
N SER A 253 -0.92 19.17 -6.60
CA SER A 253 -2.01 19.69 -7.42
C SER A 253 -2.55 21.00 -6.85
N VAL A 254 -3.37 21.68 -7.65
CA VAL A 254 -4.15 22.84 -7.17
C VAL A 254 -5.11 22.41 -6.05
N TYR A 255 -5.48 23.35 -5.19
CA TYR A 255 -6.52 23.19 -4.20
C TYR A 255 -7.51 24.36 -4.30
N PRO A 256 -8.81 24.11 -4.24
CA PRO A 256 -9.51 22.83 -4.29
C PRO A 256 -9.39 22.17 -5.69
N TRP A 257 -9.46 20.84 -5.76
CA TRP A 257 -9.38 20.09 -7.02
C TRP A 257 -10.62 19.20 -7.30
N LYS A 258 -11.50 19.08 -6.31
CA LYS A 258 -12.68 18.21 -6.35
C LYS A 258 -13.84 18.85 -7.11
N ASP A 259 -13.91 20.16 -7.05
CA ASP A 259 -14.96 20.98 -7.64
C ASP A 259 -14.37 22.19 -8.37
N PRO A 260 -14.98 22.63 -9.47
CA PRO A 260 -16.11 22.02 -10.18
C PRO A 260 -15.73 20.71 -10.91
N PRO A 261 -16.72 19.97 -11.49
CA PRO A 261 -16.49 18.67 -12.12
C PRO A 261 -15.40 18.63 -13.21
N ASP A 262 -15.24 19.71 -13.98
CA ASP A 262 -14.20 19.81 -15.00
C ASP A 262 -12.80 19.90 -14.37
N LEU A 263 -12.63 20.51 -13.22
CA LEU A 263 -11.38 20.57 -12.48
C LEU A 263 -11.03 19.19 -11.91
N LYS A 264 -12.01 18.46 -11.37
CA LYS A 264 -11.85 17.07 -10.97
C LYS A 264 -11.40 16.20 -12.15
N ALA A 265 -12.03 16.34 -13.32
CA ALA A 265 -11.66 15.59 -14.52
C ALA A 265 -10.21 15.91 -14.97
N ARG A 266 -9.81 17.17 -14.93
CA ARG A 266 -8.43 17.59 -15.21
C ARG A 266 -7.43 17.01 -14.21
N THR A 267 -7.79 16.97 -12.93
CA THR A 267 -6.94 16.37 -11.89
C THR A 267 -6.79 14.87 -12.09
N ILE A 268 -7.85 14.15 -12.44
CA ILE A 268 -7.79 12.73 -12.79
C ILE A 268 -6.85 12.51 -13.99
N ASN A 269 -6.95 13.34 -15.03
CA ASN A 269 -6.05 13.27 -16.18
C ASN A 269 -4.60 13.60 -15.80
N ARG A 270 -4.37 14.55 -14.89
CA ARG A 270 -3.03 14.81 -14.34
C ARG A 270 -2.45 13.59 -13.64
N VAL A 271 -3.23 12.91 -12.78
CA VAL A 271 -2.82 11.66 -12.14
C VAL A 271 -2.42 10.61 -13.17
N ARG A 272 -3.28 10.40 -14.20
CA ARG A 272 -3.01 9.43 -15.28
C ARG A 272 -1.70 9.76 -16.01
N ASN A 273 -1.52 11.00 -16.39
CA ASN A 273 -0.33 11.45 -17.11
C ASN A 273 0.93 11.38 -16.25
N PHE A 274 0.84 11.74 -14.98
CA PHE A 274 1.94 11.60 -14.02
C PHE A 274 2.40 10.13 -13.92
N LEU A 275 1.48 9.20 -13.70
CA LEU A 275 1.83 7.78 -13.63
C LEU A 275 2.42 7.26 -14.96
N LYS A 276 1.82 7.62 -16.11
CA LYS A 276 2.31 7.21 -17.43
C LYS A 276 3.71 7.77 -17.74
N ALA A 277 4.02 8.98 -17.29
CA ALA A 277 5.33 9.60 -17.48
C ALA A 277 6.46 8.86 -16.72
N HIS A 278 6.10 8.08 -15.69
CA HIS A 278 7.03 7.31 -14.89
C HIS A 278 7.04 5.80 -15.22
N LEU A 279 6.40 5.39 -16.33
CA LEU A 279 6.46 3.98 -16.76
C LEU A 279 7.92 3.56 -17.00
N PRO A 280 8.37 2.43 -16.41
CA PRO A 280 9.68 1.88 -16.73
C PRO A 280 9.80 1.56 -18.22
N ALA A 281 10.96 1.81 -18.81
CA ALA A 281 11.21 1.53 -20.22
C ALA A 281 10.94 0.06 -20.61
N THR A 282 11.08 -0.86 -19.67
CA THR A 282 10.77 -2.29 -19.84
C THR A 282 9.28 -2.62 -19.87
N ALA A 283 8.43 -1.71 -19.41
CA ALA A 283 6.97 -1.88 -19.38
C ALA A 283 6.27 -1.21 -20.59
N ALA A 284 7.00 -0.42 -21.36
CA ALA A 284 6.50 0.31 -22.54
C ALA A 284 6.54 -0.53 -23.85
N ARG A 285 6.86 -1.84 -23.76
CA ARG A 285 6.94 -2.76 -24.91
C ARG A 285 5.76 -3.72 -24.94
#